data_2e7b47baa15eeb4dc3263627dbe838c6
#
_entry.id   2e7b47baa15eeb4dc3263627dbe838c6
#
_cell.length_a   1.000
_cell.length_b   1.000
_cell.length_c   1.000
_cell.angle_alpha   90.00
_cell.angle_beta   90.00
_cell.angle_gamma   90.00
#
_symmetry.space_group_name_H-M   'P 1'
#
loop_
_entity.id
_entity.type
_entity.pdbx_description
1 polymer ?
#
loop_
_entity_poly.entity_id
_entity_poly.type
_entity_poly.pdbx_seq_one_letter_code
_entity_poly.pdbx_strand_id
1 'polypeptide(L)'
;MEMNTREHETMKMRGSSDISYLGQAVDSMIYDFMREHEIPGLTLAIVQAPYIPRVVGYGMSDEKQRRLASPNTMWPAGHISQAFAAVAVMQLYEDGRLDLSDTVGKWIQEVPEAWKKIEILQLLRHASGLPDYRFQQDFNPYRAWAFGELIDLVQALPLHFKPGTEVMQSATNFLLLTEIVERAGEQSYHDFVTKRQIQYLGLRHTGFAEDLGRFMHEDVSLTENVHQLFKKDRLYIDPTEPAASYDGEGGLIPRTDSSALRGFSDIWASAQDISFWDIGLAGSVLIHEPENRAKVYAPWELPDGRVVPAVAGWQFYKHRGLMDIKGSVPGYSAFLSRFTDAKELVCVTLMANKEGIDFTNLGRRIAGAFGDLLSTNYDDNKLYLFEGQLPAEETVERLEKELAGREIPVFAKFDHAQNAKDAGLELRPTTVLVFGSPKVGTGLMQADQSISLELPLRISIWEDEAGSTWLAFPRIPRMAAEYGLEKHPVVGKMERLMEELVRKAGSVY
;
A
#
# COMPACT_ATOMS: atom_id res chain seq x y z
N MET A 1 33.18 -21.70 33.45
CA MET A 1 33.07 -21.49 32.00
C MET A 1 31.56 -21.41 31.69
N GLU A 2 30.99 -20.25 32.02
CA GLU A 2 29.59 -19.98 31.77
C GLU A 2 29.42 -19.65 30.31
N MET A 3 28.86 -20.57 29.53
CA MET A 3 28.42 -20.30 28.17
C MET A 3 27.27 -19.30 28.23
N ASN A 4 27.47 -18.23 27.50
CA ASN A 4 26.56 -17.10 27.44
C ASN A 4 25.24 -17.53 26.76
N THR A 5 24.21 -17.78 27.59
CA THR A 5 22.88 -18.23 27.18
C THR A 5 22.11 -17.16 26.35
N ARG A 6 22.64 -15.95 26.19
CA ARG A 6 22.00 -14.85 25.45
C ARG A 6 22.13 -14.94 23.92
N GLU A 7 23.06 -15.76 23.39
CA GLU A 7 23.21 -15.91 21.93
C GLU A 7 22.24 -16.89 21.27
N HIS A 8 21.54 -17.73 22.05
CA HIS A 8 20.59 -18.69 21.50
C HIS A 8 19.15 -18.15 21.33
N GLU A 9 18.81 -17.02 21.95
CA GLU A 9 17.46 -16.43 21.85
C GLU A 9 17.20 -15.63 20.56
N THR A 10 18.21 -15.37 19.74
CA THR A 10 18.13 -14.48 18.59
C THR A 10 18.14 -15.18 17.23
N MET A 11 18.25 -16.49 17.15
CA MET A 11 18.13 -17.21 15.88
C MET A 11 16.67 -17.49 15.55
N LYS A 12 15.96 -16.48 15.01
CA LYS A 12 14.68 -16.75 14.34
C LYS A 12 14.95 -17.66 13.14
N MET A 13 14.25 -18.80 13.07
CA MET A 13 14.34 -19.72 11.96
C MET A 13 13.73 -19.04 10.72
N ARG A 14 14.55 -18.84 9.68
CA ARG A 14 14.08 -18.26 8.42
C ARG A 14 13.11 -19.21 7.72
N GLY A 15 12.08 -18.63 7.08
CA GLY A 15 11.08 -19.41 6.37
C GLY A 15 10.07 -20.16 7.26
N SER A 16 10.06 -19.91 8.57
CA SER A 16 9.07 -20.51 9.48
C SER A 16 7.66 -20.03 9.13
N SER A 17 6.71 -20.95 9.10
CA SER A 17 5.28 -20.65 8.95
C SER A 17 4.61 -20.26 10.27
N ASP A 18 5.29 -20.47 11.41
CA ASP A 18 4.82 -20.00 12.71
C ASP A 18 5.21 -18.53 12.90
N ILE A 19 4.30 -17.66 12.48
CA ILE A 19 4.52 -16.23 12.40
C ILE A 19 3.61 -15.55 13.43
N SER A 20 4.22 -14.86 14.36
CA SER A 20 3.51 -14.07 15.38
C SER A 20 4.21 -12.74 15.64
N TYR A 21 3.44 -11.73 15.97
CA TYR A 21 3.93 -10.41 16.37
C TYR A 21 3.28 -9.99 17.69
N LEU A 22 4.08 -9.60 18.66
CA LEU A 22 3.62 -9.22 20.00
C LEU A 22 2.66 -10.25 20.62
N GLY A 23 2.96 -11.54 20.44
CA GLY A 23 2.15 -12.64 20.99
C GLY A 23 0.86 -12.97 20.23
N GLN A 24 0.56 -12.26 19.15
CA GLN A 24 -0.60 -12.55 18.29
C GLN A 24 -0.16 -13.25 17.00
N ALA A 25 -0.73 -14.42 16.71
CA ALA A 25 -0.48 -15.14 15.46
C ALA A 25 -1.02 -14.37 14.25
N VAL A 26 -0.33 -14.45 13.11
CA VAL A 26 -0.73 -13.77 11.87
C VAL A 26 -2.16 -14.10 11.47
N ASP A 27 -2.58 -15.36 11.58
CA ASP A 27 -3.96 -15.73 11.25
C ASP A 27 -4.99 -15.00 12.11
N SER A 28 -4.72 -14.85 13.40
CA SER A 28 -5.59 -14.10 14.30
C SER A 28 -5.65 -12.62 13.95
N MET A 29 -4.52 -12.02 13.53
CA MET A 29 -4.51 -10.63 13.04
C MET A 29 -5.39 -10.47 11.81
N ILE A 30 -5.30 -11.40 10.86
CA ILE A 30 -6.10 -11.38 9.62
C ILE A 30 -7.59 -11.55 9.95
N TYR A 31 -7.97 -12.54 10.75
CA TYR A 31 -9.37 -12.77 11.10
C TYR A 31 -10.00 -11.60 11.86
N ASP A 32 -9.26 -11.00 12.79
CA ASP A 32 -9.74 -9.83 13.52
C ASP A 32 -9.94 -8.64 12.58
N PHE A 33 -8.99 -8.40 11.68
CA PHE A 33 -9.05 -7.33 10.70
C PHE A 33 -10.20 -7.55 9.69
N MET A 34 -10.35 -8.77 9.15
CA MET A 34 -11.44 -9.09 8.23
C MET A 34 -12.82 -8.88 8.88
N ARG A 35 -12.97 -9.29 10.15
CA ARG A 35 -14.21 -9.10 10.91
C ARG A 35 -14.51 -7.63 11.17
N GLU A 36 -13.49 -6.85 11.56
CA GLU A 36 -13.61 -5.41 11.85
C GLU A 36 -14.05 -4.62 10.60
N HIS A 37 -13.52 -5.00 9.44
CA HIS A 37 -13.77 -4.33 8.17
C HIS A 37 -14.78 -5.04 7.26
N GLU A 38 -15.44 -6.10 7.74
CA GLU A 38 -16.41 -6.89 6.98
C GLU A 38 -15.88 -7.33 5.61
N ILE A 39 -14.65 -7.86 5.56
CA ILE A 39 -14.00 -8.32 4.34
C ILE A 39 -14.45 -9.76 4.04
N PRO A 40 -15.09 -10.04 2.88
CA PRO A 40 -15.57 -11.38 2.55
C PRO A 40 -14.44 -12.37 2.29
N GLY A 41 -13.42 -11.94 1.57
CA GLY A 41 -12.28 -12.75 1.19
C GLY A 41 -10.98 -11.96 1.09
N LEU A 42 -9.88 -12.61 1.45
CA LEU A 42 -8.56 -12.02 1.45
C LEU A 42 -7.50 -13.08 1.12
N THR A 43 -6.45 -12.71 0.41
CA THR A 43 -5.23 -13.51 0.30
C THR A 43 -4.06 -12.74 0.87
N LEU A 44 -3.31 -13.41 1.77
CA LEU A 44 -2.04 -12.95 2.31
C LEU A 44 -0.91 -13.73 1.63
N ALA A 45 0.13 -13.03 1.17
CA ALA A 45 1.41 -13.62 0.83
C ALA A 45 2.52 -12.94 1.61
N ILE A 46 3.43 -13.75 2.19
CA ILE A 46 4.63 -13.29 2.86
C ILE A 46 5.82 -13.97 2.20
N VAL A 47 6.75 -13.17 1.73
CA VAL A 47 8.04 -13.65 1.22
C VAL A 47 9.15 -13.08 2.08
N GLN A 48 9.94 -13.96 2.66
CA GLN A 48 11.21 -13.64 3.33
C GLN A 48 12.33 -14.22 2.49
N ALA A 49 12.87 -13.44 1.58
CA ALA A 49 13.78 -13.95 0.56
C ALA A 49 14.95 -14.77 1.15
N PRO A 50 15.22 -15.99 0.64
CA PRO A 50 14.59 -16.67 -0.51
C PRO A 50 13.38 -17.56 -0.15
N TYR A 51 12.84 -17.48 1.04
CA TYR A 51 11.77 -18.34 1.55
C TYR A 51 10.39 -17.73 1.34
N ILE A 52 9.38 -18.59 1.29
CA ILE A 52 7.97 -18.21 1.27
C ILE A 52 7.33 -18.75 2.55
N PRO A 53 7.38 -18.02 3.65
CA PRO A 53 6.89 -18.50 4.92
C PRO A 53 5.39 -18.80 4.91
N ARG A 54 4.60 -18.00 4.17
CA ARG A 54 3.16 -18.16 4.18
C ARG A 54 2.50 -17.58 2.95
N VAL A 55 1.60 -18.38 2.35
CA VAL A 55 0.61 -17.91 1.37
C VAL A 55 -0.71 -18.57 1.71
N VAL A 56 -1.72 -17.79 2.09
CA VAL A 56 -3.02 -18.32 2.57
C VAL A 56 -4.16 -17.43 2.09
N GLY A 57 -5.24 -18.06 1.63
CA GLY A 57 -6.54 -17.45 1.41
C GLY A 57 -7.42 -17.57 2.65
N TYR A 58 -8.16 -16.53 2.97
CA TYR A 58 -9.12 -16.44 4.06
C TYR A 58 -10.48 -16.03 3.51
N GLY A 59 -11.55 -16.64 3.99
CA GLY A 59 -12.91 -16.32 3.56
C GLY A 59 -13.21 -16.71 2.10
N MET A 60 -14.05 -15.93 1.45
CA MET A 60 -14.62 -16.25 0.13
C MET A 60 -14.07 -15.33 -0.97
N SER A 61 -13.47 -15.90 -2.01
CA SER A 61 -13.12 -15.17 -3.24
C SER A 61 -14.38 -14.85 -4.07
N ASP A 62 -15.45 -15.59 -3.86
CA ASP A 62 -16.77 -15.37 -4.44
C ASP A 62 -17.85 -15.85 -3.47
N GLU A 63 -18.61 -14.93 -2.86
CA GLU A 63 -19.62 -15.26 -1.85
C GLU A 63 -20.81 -16.01 -2.43
N LYS A 64 -21.27 -15.63 -3.64
CA LYS A 64 -22.45 -16.26 -4.26
C LYS A 64 -22.16 -17.66 -4.76
N GLN A 65 -20.97 -17.85 -5.33
CA GLN A 65 -20.51 -19.18 -5.75
C GLN A 65 -19.96 -20.00 -4.57
N ARG A 66 -19.85 -19.41 -3.39
CA ARG A 66 -19.26 -20.00 -2.18
C ARG A 66 -17.84 -20.56 -2.43
N ARG A 67 -17.07 -19.83 -3.25
CA ARG A 67 -15.71 -20.18 -3.60
C ARG A 67 -14.76 -19.59 -2.56
N LEU A 68 -13.91 -20.43 -1.96
CA LEU A 68 -12.93 -20.00 -0.98
C LEU A 68 -11.78 -19.23 -1.64
N ALA A 69 -11.27 -18.23 -0.96
CA ALA A 69 -10.00 -17.61 -1.31
C ALA A 69 -8.86 -18.62 -1.14
N SER A 70 -7.89 -18.58 -2.05
CA SER A 70 -6.77 -19.52 -2.10
C SER A 70 -5.47 -18.78 -2.47
N PRO A 71 -4.29 -19.46 -2.38
CA PRO A 71 -3.04 -18.91 -2.90
C PRO A 71 -3.09 -18.51 -4.38
N ASN A 72 -3.93 -19.19 -5.18
CA ASN A 72 -4.06 -18.95 -6.61
C ASN A 72 -5.15 -17.92 -6.95
N THR A 73 -5.95 -17.48 -5.99
CA THR A 73 -6.99 -16.49 -6.26
C THR A 73 -6.36 -15.23 -6.84
N MET A 74 -6.85 -14.84 -8.02
CA MET A 74 -6.44 -13.63 -8.71
C MET A 74 -7.35 -12.47 -8.33
N TRP A 75 -6.74 -11.39 -7.96
CA TRP A 75 -7.38 -10.14 -7.56
C TRP A 75 -6.94 -9.02 -8.50
N PRO A 76 -7.75 -7.99 -8.74
CA PRO A 76 -7.24 -6.82 -9.44
C PRO A 76 -6.15 -6.15 -8.61
N ALA A 77 -5.00 -5.95 -9.22
CA ALA A 77 -3.84 -5.34 -8.55
C ALA A 77 -4.01 -3.83 -8.31
N GLY A 78 -5.02 -3.22 -8.94
CA GLY A 78 -5.24 -1.77 -8.83
C GLY A 78 -4.00 -0.98 -9.24
N HIS A 79 -3.65 0.04 -8.48
CA HIS A 79 -2.50 0.90 -8.79
C HIS A 79 -1.13 0.18 -8.74
N ILE A 80 -1.05 -1.07 -8.26
CA ILE A 80 0.17 -1.87 -8.41
C ILE A 80 0.50 -2.09 -9.90
N SER A 81 -0.51 -2.07 -10.80
CA SER A 81 -0.32 -2.10 -12.26
C SER A 81 0.62 -0.99 -12.76
N GLN A 82 0.61 0.18 -12.14
CA GLN A 82 1.50 1.28 -12.50
C GLN A 82 2.99 0.89 -12.37
N ALA A 83 3.31 0.07 -11.38
CA ALA A 83 4.67 -0.39 -11.19
C ALA A 83 5.11 -1.33 -12.33
N PHE A 84 4.21 -2.17 -12.87
CA PHE A 84 4.49 -2.98 -14.07
C PHE A 84 4.78 -2.09 -15.29
N ALA A 85 3.99 -1.04 -15.49
CA ALA A 85 4.20 -0.09 -16.58
C ALA A 85 5.51 0.69 -16.40
N ALA A 86 5.82 1.13 -15.19
CA ALA A 86 7.07 1.81 -14.88
C ALA A 86 8.29 0.90 -15.14
N VAL A 87 8.23 -0.37 -14.75
CA VAL A 87 9.28 -1.35 -15.05
C VAL A 87 9.43 -1.55 -16.55
N ALA A 88 8.34 -1.60 -17.33
CA ALA A 88 8.42 -1.72 -18.79
C ALA A 88 9.18 -0.52 -19.42
N VAL A 89 8.91 0.70 -18.96
CA VAL A 89 9.65 1.89 -19.38
C VAL A 89 11.14 1.77 -19.03
N MET A 90 11.45 1.34 -17.82
CA MET A 90 12.83 1.18 -17.36
C MET A 90 13.59 0.07 -18.09
N GLN A 91 12.92 -1.00 -18.48
CA GLN A 91 13.51 -2.05 -19.33
C GLN A 91 13.87 -1.52 -20.71
N LEU A 92 13.01 -0.68 -21.32
CA LEU A 92 13.33 -0.02 -22.58
C LEU A 92 14.44 1.02 -22.44
N TYR A 93 14.51 1.70 -21.30
CA TYR A 93 15.62 2.60 -20.98
C TYR A 93 16.95 1.84 -20.88
N GLU A 94 16.98 0.70 -20.19
CA GLU A 94 18.19 -0.16 -20.11
C GLU A 94 18.59 -0.74 -21.47
N ASP A 95 17.62 -1.05 -22.33
CA ASP A 95 17.85 -1.50 -23.71
C ASP A 95 18.36 -0.37 -24.64
N GLY A 96 18.42 0.89 -24.15
CA GLY A 96 18.78 2.06 -24.95
C GLY A 96 17.73 2.44 -26.03
N ARG A 97 16.49 1.98 -25.86
CA ARG A 97 15.39 2.23 -26.80
C ARG A 97 14.71 3.58 -26.59
N LEU A 98 14.78 4.12 -25.38
CA LEU A 98 14.28 5.45 -25.00
C LEU A 98 15.20 6.08 -23.95
N ASP A 99 15.05 7.40 -23.74
CA ASP A 99 15.65 8.13 -22.62
C ASP A 99 14.56 8.68 -21.71
N LEU A 100 14.79 8.73 -20.40
CA LEU A 100 13.83 9.28 -19.44
C LEU A 100 13.58 10.78 -19.61
N SER A 101 14.51 11.49 -20.25
CA SER A 101 14.39 12.89 -20.68
C SER A 101 13.71 13.06 -22.03
N ASP A 102 13.40 11.97 -22.72
CA ASP A 102 12.60 12.05 -23.94
C ASP A 102 11.24 12.66 -23.63
N THR A 103 10.78 13.51 -24.55
CA THR A 103 9.48 14.16 -24.40
C THR A 103 8.36 13.34 -25.01
N VAL A 104 7.14 13.53 -24.48
CA VAL A 104 5.92 12.90 -25.05
C VAL A 104 5.83 13.15 -26.55
N GLY A 105 6.09 14.39 -27.00
CA GLY A 105 6.03 14.75 -28.43
C GLY A 105 7.06 14.05 -29.32
N LYS A 106 8.15 13.51 -28.79
CA LYS A 106 9.06 12.65 -29.54
C LYS A 106 8.39 11.34 -29.95
N TRP A 107 7.56 10.79 -29.10
CA TRP A 107 6.94 9.48 -29.27
C TRP A 107 5.51 9.55 -29.78
N ILE A 108 4.71 10.54 -29.33
CA ILE A 108 3.29 10.67 -29.63
C ILE A 108 3.03 12.06 -30.19
N GLN A 109 2.86 12.14 -31.53
CA GLN A 109 2.66 13.41 -32.21
C GLN A 109 1.21 13.91 -32.10
N GLU A 110 0.28 13.02 -31.85
CA GLU A 110 -1.17 13.22 -31.85
C GLU A 110 -1.72 13.84 -30.55
N VAL A 111 -0.85 14.17 -29.60
CA VAL A 111 -1.25 14.84 -28.37
C VAL A 111 -1.27 16.37 -28.51
N PRO A 112 -2.00 17.08 -27.61
CA PRO A 112 -1.99 18.55 -27.57
C PRO A 112 -0.57 19.13 -27.49
N GLU A 113 -0.37 20.29 -28.12
CA GLU A 113 0.95 20.94 -28.16
C GLU A 113 1.54 21.20 -26.76
N ALA A 114 0.67 21.53 -25.80
CA ALA A 114 1.07 21.76 -24.41
C ALA A 114 1.66 20.51 -23.73
N TRP A 115 1.32 19.30 -24.19
CA TRP A 115 1.78 18.04 -23.61
C TRP A 115 3.09 17.57 -24.22
N LYS A 116 3.42 18.01 -25.43
CA LYS A 116 4.57 17.51 -26.20
C LYS A 116 5.92 17.71 -25.52
N LYS A 117 6.02 18.68 -24.60
CA LYS A 117 7.26 18.99 -23.87
C LYS A 117 7.39 18.27 -22.52
N ILE A 118 6.37 17.51 -22.12
CA ILE A 118 6.40 16.73 -20.89
C ILE A 118 7.38 15.58 -21.09
N GLU A 119 8.27 15.37 -20.13
CA GLU A 119 9.26 14.29 -20.14
C GLU A 119 8.68 12.98 -19.62
N ILE A 120 9.20 11.83 -20.10
CA ILE A 120 8.84 10.49 -19.61
C ILE A 120 9.00 10.40 -18.09
N LEU A 121 10.09 10.94 -17.55
CA LEU A 121 10.33 10.93 -16.10
C LEU A 121 9.25 11.69 -15.32
N GLN A 122 8.71 12.78 -15.89
CA GLN A 122 7.61 13.53 -15.26
C GLN A 122 6.30 12.74 -15.26
N LEU A 123 6.04 11.94 -16.32
CA LEU A 123 4.89 11.01 -16.33
C LEU A 123 5.03 9.94 -15.25
N LEU A 124 6.20 9.27 -15.18
CA LEU A 124 6.50 8.23 -14.18
C LEU A 124 6.33 8.74 -12.74
N ARG A 125 6.68 10.00 -12.50
CA ARG A 125 6.62 10.65 -11.18
C ARG A 125 5.31 11.34 -10.89
N HIS A 126 4.31 11.22 -11.76
CA HIS A 126 3.06 11.97 -11.66
C HIS A 126 3.26 13.50 -11.54
N ALA A 127 4.35 13.99 -12.09
CA ALA A 127 4.74 15.41 -12.08
C ALA A 127 4.44 16.14 -13.39
N SER A 128 3.57 15.61 -14.23
CA SER A 128 3.22 16.16 -15.53
C SER A 128 2.22 17.34 -15.49
N GLY A 129 1.36 17.37 -14.46
CA GLY A 129 0.21 18.27 -14.39
C GLY A 129 -0.97 17.88 -15.28
N LEU A 130 -0.93 16.71 -15.94
CA LEU A 130 -1.99 16.25 -16.83
C LEU A 130 -3.30 15.99 -16.12
N PRO A 131 -4.44 16.46 -16.65
CA PRO A 131 -5.75 16.12 -16.13
C PRO A 131 -6.01 14.62 -16.25
N ASP A 132 -6.76 14.07 -15.30
CA ASP A 132 -7.09 12.65 -15.25
C ASP A 132 -8.42 12.40 -15.97
N TYR A 133 -8.40 11.58 -17.02
CA TYR A 133 -9.60 11.26 -17.79
C TYR A 133 -10.67 10.52 -16.99
N ARG A 134 -10.28 9.83 -15.90
CA ARG A 134 -11.22 9.08 -15.06
C ARG A 134 -12.25 9.96 -14.35
N PHE A 135 -11.93 11.23 -14.15
CA PHE A 135 -12.83 12.20 -13.50
C PHE A 135 -13.74 12.94 -14.51
N GLN A 136 -13.71 12.57 -15.79
CA GLN A 136 -14.59 13.15 -16.76
C GLN A 136 -15.95 12.46 -16.76
N GLN A 137 -17.02 13.25 -16.98
CA GLN A 137 -18.40 12.78 -16.88
C GLN A 137 -18.70 11.61 -17.84
N ASP A 138 -18.09 11.60 -19.01
CA ASP A 138 -18.32 10.60 -20.06
C ASP A 138 -17.45 9.34 -19.89
N PHE A 139 -16.57 9.30 -18.89
CA PHE A 139 -15.74 8.14 -18.63
C PHE A 139 -16.54 6.99 -18.02
N ASN A 140 -16.39 5.82 -18.62
CA ASN A 140 -16.98 4.58 -18.13
C ASN A 140 -15.89 3.48 -18.03
N PRO A 141 -15.53 2.99 -16.82
CA PRO A 141 -14.47 1.99 -16.65
C PRO A 141 -14.85 0.59 -17.16
N TYR A 142 -16.11 0.37 -17.51
CA TYR A 142 -16.64 -0.94 -17.87
C TYR A 142 -16.82 -1.15 -19.36
N ARG A 143 -16.40 -0.20 -20.20
CA ARG A 143 -16.38 -0.34 -21.66
C ARG A 143 -14.98 -0.26 -22.22
N ALA A 144 -14.78 -0.85 -23.38
CA ALA A 144 -13.54 -0.67 -24.13
C ALA A 144 -13.38 0.78 -24.63
N TRP A 145 -12.15 1.25 -24.59
CA TRP A 145 -11.75 2.58 -25.05
C TRP A 145 -10.56 2.49 -25.99
N ALA A 146 -10.60 3.24 -27.07
CA ALA A 146 -9.40 3.50 -27.88
C ALA A 146 -8.54 4.58 -27.19
N PHE A 147 -7.23 4.54 -27.44
CA PHE A 147 -6.29 5.55 -26.91
C PHE A 147 -6.76 6.98 -27.18
N GLY A 148 -7.12 7.27 -28.44
CA GLY A 148 -7.58 8.61 -28.86
C GLY A 148 -8.85 9.06 -28.14
N GLU A 149 -9.82 8.16 -27.90
CA GLU A 149 -11.05 8.49 -27.19
C GLU A 149 -10.78 8.94 -25.74
N LEU A 150 -9.81 8.30 -25.04
CA LEU A 150 -9.42 8.70 -23.68
C LEU A 150 -8.69 10.05 -23.67
N ILE A 151 -7.86 10.32 -24.69
CA ILE A 151 -7.21 11.62 -24.87
C ILE A 151 -8.26 12.70 -25.16
N ASP A 152 -9.27 12.42 -25.97
CA ASP A 152 -10.34 13.37 -26.31
C ASP A 152 -11.10 13.86 -25.07
N LEU A 153 -11.24 13.02 -24.01
CA LEU A 153 -11.88 13.40 -22.76
C LEU A 153 -11.17 14.57 -22.04
N VAL A 154 -9.87 14.72 -22.24
CA VAL A 154 -9.04 15.64 -21.43
C VAL A 154 -8.18 16.60 -22.24
N GLN A 155 -8.05 16.42 -23.56
CA GLN A 155 -7.12 17.21 -24.38
C GLN A 155 -7.41 18.72 -24.39
N ALA A 156 -8.66 19.11 -24.17
CA ALA A 156 -9.07 20.51 -24.12
C ALA A 156 -8.86 21.16 -22.74
N LEU A 157 -8.53 20.37 -21.70
CA LEU A 157 -8.35 20.86 -20.36
C LEU A 157 -6.92 21.39 -20.16
N PRO A 158 -6.75 22.46 -19.37
CA PRO A 158 -5.40 22.96 -19.04
C PRO A 158 -4.66 21.98 -18.14
N LEU A 159 -3.33 22.08 -18.14
CA LEU A 159 -2.52 21.42 -17.11
C LEU A 159 -2.86 22.01 -15.72
N HIS A 160 -2.95 21.17 -14.70
CA HIS A 160 -3.21 21.60 -13.33
C HIS A 160 -2.06 22.42 -12.75
N PHE A 161 -0.83 22.10 -13.17
CA PHE A 161 0.39 22.83 -12.78
C PHE A 161 1.46 22.67 -13.87
N LYS A 162 2.52 23.46 -13.75
CA LYS A 162 3.66 23.36 -14.67
C LYS A 162 4.40 22.03 -14.44
N PRO A 163 4.70 21.26 -15.50
CA PRO A 163 5.42 20.00 -15.36
C PRO A 163 6.69 20.13 -14.51
N GLY A 164 6.85 19.22 -13.54
CA GLY A 164 7.98 19.16 -12.62
C GLY A 164 7.86 20.04 -11.36
N THR A 165 6.77 20.78 -11.15
CA THR A 165 6.63 21.68 -9.98
C THR A 165 5.76 21.11 -8.85
N GLU A 166 4.90 20.15 -9.15
CA GLU A 166 3.97 19.50 -8.23
C GLU A 166 3.83 18.03 -8.59
N VAL A 167 3.19 17.25 -7.72
CA VAL A 167 2.83 15.86 -7.97
C VAL A 167 1.34 15.66 -7.78
N MET A 168 0.70 15.06 -8.79
CA MET A 168 -0.71 14.68 -8.75
C MET A 168 -0.92 13.40 -9.55
N GLN A 169 -1.44 12.37 -8.90
CA GLN A 169 -1.73 11.11 -9.57
C GLN A 169 -2.73 11.33 -10.72
N SER A 170 -2.42 10.79 -11.89
CA SER A 170 -3.29 10.86 -13.08
C SER A 170 -3.13 9.61 -13.92
N ALA A 171 -4.24 8.98 -14.29
CA ALA A 171 -4.26 7.83 -15.19
C ALA A 171 -3.79 8.20 -16.60
N THR A 172 -3.95 9.45 -17.01
CA THR A 172 -3.45 9.97 -18.30
C THR A 172 -1.94 9.82 -18.43
N ASN A 173 -1.19 9.93 -17.31
CA ASN A 173 0.26 9.69 -17.33
C ASN A 173 0.59 8.26 -17.78
N PHE A 174 -0.08 7.28 -17.22
CA PHE A 174 0.20 5.88 -17.50
C PHE A 174 -0.38 5.44 -18.84
N LEU A 175 -1.48 6.02 -19.29
CA LEU A 175 -1.97 5.85 -20.65
C LEU A 175 -0.91 6.29 -21.68
N LEU A 176 -0.29 7.45 -21.50
CA LEU A 176 0.80 7.92 -22.36
C LEU A 176 2.04 7.03 -22.26
N LEU A 177 2.41 6.59 -21.06
CA LEU A 177 3.55 5.69 -20.86
C LEU A 177 3.36 4.36 -21.58
N THR A 178 2.17 3.76 -21.53
CA THR A 178 1.91 2.50 -22.26
C THR A 178 2.00 2.68 -23.77
N GLU A 179 1.51 3.79 -24.30
CA GLU A 179 1.65 4.13 -25.72
C GLU A 179 3.12 4.32 -26.13
N ILE A 180 3.93 4.96 -25.27
CA ILE A 180 5.38 5.09 -25.47
C ILE A 180 6.06 3.72 -25.44
N VAL A 181 5.67 2.83 -24.50
CA VAL A 181 6.19 1.46 -24.44
C VAL A 181 5.90 0.71 -25.74
N GLU A 182 4.71 0.84 -26.30
CA GLU A 182 4.39 0.18 -27.58
C GLU A 182 5.24 0.71 -28.74
N ARG A 183 5.37 2.02 -28.85
CA ARG A 183 6.15 2.65 -29.92
C ARG A 183 7.65 2.36 -29.81
N ALA A 184 8.20 2.45 -28.60
CA ALA A 184 9.61 2.16 -28.35
C ALA A 184 9.91 0.66 -28.39
N GLY A 185 8.99 -0.18 -27.91
CA GLY A 185 9.12 -1.64 -27.87
C GLY A 185 8.74 -2.35 -29.18
N GLU A 186 8.09 -1.66 -30.14
CA GLU A 186 7.59 -2.20 -31.42
C GLU A 186 6.67 -3.42 -31.25
N GLN A 187 5.91 -3.45 -30.14
CA GLN A 187 4.92 -4.47 -29.83
C GLN A 187 3.88 -3.91 -28.87
N SER A 188 2.75 -4.60 -28.68
CA SER A 188 1.75 -4.16 -27.72
C SER A 188 2.31 -4.07 -26.30
N TYR A 189 1.79 -3.14 -25.49
CA TYR A 189 2.11 -3.04 -24.06
C TYR A 189 1.82 -4.36 -23.33
N HIS A 190 0.69 -4.98 -23.65
CA HIS A 190 0.30 -6.29 -23.15
C HIS A 190 1.36 -7.36 -23.42
N ASP A 191 1.79 -7.48 -24.67
CA ASP A 191 2.82 -8.45 -25.05
C ASP A 191 4.17 -8.15 -24.40
N PHE A 192 4.54 -6.88 -24.31
CA PHE A 192 5.81 -6.46 -23.70
C PHE A 192 5.88 -6.91 -22.24
N VAL A 193 4.87 -6.53 -21.45
CA VAL A 193 4.81 -6.89 -20.01
C VAL A 193 4.68 -8.40 -19.83
N THR A 194 3.83 -9.06 -20.63
CA THR A 194 3.65 -10.51 -20.57
C THR A 194 4.97 -11.25 -20.79
N LYS A 195 5.73 -10.88 -21.83
CA LYS A 195 6.99 -11.57 -22.16
C LYS A 195 8.12 -11.20 -21.19
N ARG A 196 8.28 -9.92 -20.88
CA ARG A 196 9.46 -9.42 -20.17
C ARG A 196 9.32 -9.42 -18.64
N GLN A 197 8.12 -9.57 -18.12
CA GLN A 197 7.87 -9.59 -16.69
C GLN A 197 7.13 -10.86 -16.26
N ILE A 198 5.92 -11.10 -16.76
CA ILE A 198 5.07 -12.19 -16.30
C ILE A 198 5.70 -13.55 -16.62
N GLN A 199 5.95 -13.83 -17.89
CA GLN A 199 6.55 -15.11 -18.34
C GLN A 199 8.01 -15.23 -17.89
N TYR A 200 8.77 -14.13 -17.91
CA TYR A 200 10.17 -14.13 -17.51
C TYR A 200 10.36 -14.53 -16.04
N LEU A 201 9.48 -14.10 -15.16
CA LEU A 201 9.48 -14.50 -13.74
C LEU A 201 8.68 -15.78 -13.46
N GLY A 202 7.99 -16.34 -14.45
CA GLY A 202 7.16 -17.53 -14.29
C GLY A 202 5.91 -17.29 -13.43
N LEU A 203 5.32 -16.09 -13.49
CA LEU A 203 4.12 -15.72 -12.75
C LEU A 203 2.90 -16.40 -13.39
N ARG A 204 2.42 -17.46 -12.77
CA ARG A 204 1.39 -18.34 -13.35
C ARG A 204 -0.03 -17.83 -13.15
N HIS A 205 -0.23 -17.03 -12.12
CA HIS A 205 -1.52 -16.49 -11.70
C HIS A 205 -1.51 -14.96 -11.82
N THR A 206 -0.99 -14.48 -12.96
CA THR A 206 -0.91 -13.06 -13.31
C THR A 206 -1.23 -12.88 -14.79
N GLY A 207 -2.04 -11.87 -15.10
CA GLY A 207 -2.39 -11.51 -16.46
C GLY A 207 -3.16 -10.21 -16.52
N PHE A 208 -3.51 -9.78 -17.72
CA PHE A 208 -4.38 -8.65 -17.91
C PHE A 208 -5.86 -9.02 -17.75
N ALA A 209 -6.72 -8.03 -17.52
CA ALA A 209 -8.16 -8.28 -17.35
C ALA A 209 -8.78 -9.03 -18.54
N GLU A 210 -8.31 -8.78 -19.77
CA GLU A 210 -8.73 -9.48 -20.99
C GLU A 210 -8.33 -10.95 -21.03
N ASP A 211 -7.28 -11.33 -20.31
CA ASP A 211 -6.77 -12.70 -20.27
C ASP A 211 -7.50 -13.60 -19.28
N LEU A 212 -8.37 -13.03 -18.44
CA LEU A 212 -8.96 -13.75 -17.30
C LEU A 212 -9.75 -14.99 -17.69
N GLY A 213 -10.25 -15.07 -18.94
CA GLY A 213 -10.90 -16.28 -19.46
C GLY A 213 -10.02 -17.53 -19.33
N ARG A 214 -8.70 -17.39 -19.49
CA ARG A 214 -7.74 -18.52 -19.33
C ARG A 214 -7.69 -19.06 -17.91
N PHE A 215 -8.02 -18.25 -16.91
CA PHE A 215 -7.99 -18.60 -15.50
C PHE A 215 -9.37 -19.01 -14.95
N MET A 216 -10.40 -18.98 -15.79
CA MET A 216 -11.73 -19.48 -15.43
C MET A 216 -11.82 -21.00 -15.46
N HIS A 217 -10.82 -21.65 -16.07
CA HIS A 217 -10.68 -23.10 -16.18
C HIS A 217 -11.93 -23.83 -16.76
N GLU A 218 -12.72 -23.13 -17.55
CA GLU A 218 -13.91 -23.69 -18.20
C GLU A 218 -13.52 -24.80 -19.17
N ASP A 219 -12.32 -24.72 -19.77
CA ASP A 219 -11.78 -25.65 -20.76
C ASP A 219 -10.74 -26.65 -20.20
N VAL A 220 -10.43 -26.55 -18.89
CA VAL A 220 -9.56 -27.57 -18.30
C VAL A 220 -10.33 -28.89 -18.27
N SER A 221 -9.92 -29.79 -19.12
CA SER A 221 -10.40 -31.20 -19.11
C SER A 221 -9.87 -31.95 -17.88
N LEU A 222 -10.22 -31.46 -16.71
CA LEU A 222 -10.37 -32.33 -15.57
C LEU A 222 -11.38 -33.36 -16.01
N THR A 223 -11.05 -34.64 -15.93
CA THR A 223 -11.98 -35.70 -16.30
C THR A 223 -13.34 -35.33 -15.69
N GLU A 224 -14.41 -35.43 -16.46
CA GLU A 224 -15.77 -35.03 -16.09
C GLU A 224 -16.16 -35.47 -14.65
N ASN A 225 -15.59 -36.59 -14.21
CA ASN A 225 -15.74 -37.16 -12.87
C ASN A 225 -15.10 -36.28 -11.74
N VAL A 226 -13.95 -35.68 -11.98
CA VAL A 226 -13.27 -34.84 -10.98
C VAL A 226 -14.02 -33.52 -10.85
N HIS A 227 -14.46 -32.93 -11.96
CA HIS A 227 -15.30 -31.73 -11.95
C HIS A 227 -16.64 -31.94 -11.21
N GLN A 228 -17.28 -33.07 -11.42
CA GLN A 228 -18.53 -33.41 -10.73
C GLN A 228 -18.32 -33.67 -9.23
N LEU A 229 -17.20 -34.28 -8.84
CA LEU A 229 -16.90 -34.55 -7.44
C LEU A 229 -16.68 -33.25 -6.66
N PHE A 230 -15.99 -32.29 -7.23
CA PHE A 230 -15.68 -31.00 -6.57
C PHE A 230 -16.84 -29.98 -6.64
N LYS A 231 -17.64 -29.99 -7.69
CA LYS A 231 -18.84 -29.17 -7.78
C LYS A 231 -19.98 -29.64 -6.86
N LYS A 232 -20.03 -30.92 -6.52
CA LYS A 232 -21.14 -31.51 -5.76
C LYS A 232 -21.15 -31.05 -4.30
N ASP A 233 -20.00 -30.87 -3.68
CA ASP A 233 -19.89 -30.46 -2.27
C ASP A 233 -19.66 -28.95 -2.09
N ARG A 234 -19.57 -28.19 -3.18
CA ARG A 234 -19.55 -26.70 -3.23
C ARG A 234 -18.59 -25.98 -2.29
N LEU A 235 -17.71 -26.68 -1.60
CA LEU A 235 -16.87 -26.08 -0.58
C LEU A 235 -15.39 -26.09 -0.94
N TYR A 236 -14.92 -26.86 -1.94
CA TYR A 236 -13.51 -27.14 -1.88
C TYR A 236 -12.72 -26.84 -3.13
N ILE A 237 -12.92 -27.04 -4.27
CA ILE A 237 -11.94 -26.82 -5.34
C ILE A 237 -12.68 -26.40 -6.61
N ASP A 238 -13.15 -25.15 -6.60
CA ASP A 238 -13.42 -24.47 -7.85
C ASP A 238 -12.06 -24.00 -8.41
N PRO A 239 -11.63 -24.50 -9.57
CA PRO A 239 -10.37 -24.08 -10.18
C PRO A 239 -10.39 -22.66 -10.71
N THR A 240 -11.53 -21.98 -10.70
CA THR A 240 -11.63 -20.58 -11.12
C THR A 240 -10.82 -19.67 -10.19
N GLU A 241 -9.85 -18.97 -10.74
CA GLU A 241 -8.91 -18.15 -9.97
C GLU A 241 -9.35 -16.69 -9.77
N PRO A 242 -9.98 -16.02 -10.77
CA PRO A 242 -10.40 -14.63 -10.60
C PRO A 242 -11.50 -14.47 -9.55
N ALA A 243 -11.26 -13.57 -8.59
CA ALA A 243 -12.21 -13.23 -7.54
C ALA A 243 -13.44 -12.49 -8.07
N ALA A 244 -14.53 -12.52 -7.30
CA ALA A 244 -15.73 -11.72 -7.51
C ALA A 244 -15.99 -10.82 -6.31
N SER A 245 -16.57 -9.65 -6.56
CA SER A 245 -17.04 -8.73 -5.54
C SER A 245 -18.48 -8.31 -5.81
N TYR A 246 -19.20 -7.97 -4.77
CA TYR A 246 -20.62 -7.63 -4.82
C TYR A 246 -20.85 -6.29 -4.12
N ASP A 247 -21.80 -5.51 -4.63
CA ASP A 247 -22.25 -4.26 -4.01
C ASP A 247 -23.13 -4.54 -2.76
N GLY A 248 -23.51 -3.46 -2.07
CA GLY A 248 -24.34 -3.56 -0.86
C GLY A 248 -25.75 -4.13 -1.08
N GLU A 249 -26.20 -4.23 -2.33
CA GLU A 249 -27.48 -4.83 -2.73
C GLU A 249 -27.29 -6.27 -3.22
N GLY A 250 -26.04 -6.74 -3.27
CA GLY A 250 -25.67 -8.06 -3.73
C GLY A 250 -25.57 -8.17 -5.27
N GLY A 251 -25.52 -7.06 -5.99
CA GLY A 251 -25.18 -7.02 -7.42
C GLY A 251 -23.71 -7.37 -7.65
N LEU A 252 -23.40 -8.16 -8.68
CA LEU A 252 -22.01 -8.39 -9.07
C LEU A 252 -21.41 -7.07 -9.59
N ILE A 253 -20.31 -6.65 -8.99
CA ILE A 253 -19.54 -5.50 -9.49
C ILE A 253 -18.84 -5.93 -10.79
N PRO A 254 -19.11 -5.25 -11.92
CA PRO A 254 -18.49 -5.59 -13.19
C PRO A 254 -16.97 -5.42 -13.13
N ARG A 255 -16.25 -6.24 -13.90
CA ARG A 255 -14.82 -6.04 -14.08
C ARG A 255 -14.57 -4.81 -14.93
N THR A 256 -13.56 -4.03 -14.55
CA THR A 256 -13.10 -2.91 -15.37
C THR A 256 -12.47 -3.43 -16.66
N ASP A 257 -12.68 -2.72 -17.75
CA ASP A 257 -12.03 -3.02 -19.03
C ASP A 257 -10.55 -2.64 -18.97
N SER A 258 -9.65 -3.50 -19.43
CA SER A 258 -8.22 -3.25 -19.39
C SER A 258 -7.82 -2.00 -20.20
N SER A 259 -8.49 -1.72 -21.32
CA SER A 259 -8.23 -0.54 -22.14
C SER A 259 -8.64 0.76 -21.45
N ALA A 260 -9.66 0.73 -20.58
CA ALA A 260 -10.11 1.88 -19.82
C ALA A 260 -9.10 2.35 -18.75
N LEU A 261 -8.32 1.41 -18.21
CA LEU A 261 -7.35 1.68 -17.11
C LEU A 261 -5.92 1.21 -17.48
N ARG A 262 -5.61 1.23 -18.76
CA ARG A 262 -4.37 0.71 -19.34
C ARG A 262 -3.12 1.29 -18.66
N GLY A 263 -2.26 0.40 -18.16
CA GLY A 263 -1.05 0.75 -17.40
C GLY A 263 -1.31 1.34 -16.02
N PHE A 264 -2.55 1.64 -15.69
CA PHE A 264 -2.92 2.25 -14.41
C PHE A 264 -3.53 1.25 -13.44
N SER A 265 -4.41 0.35 -13.92
CA SER A 265 -5.11 -0.65 -13.10
C SER A 265 -5.68 -1.80 -13.95
N ASP A 266 -4.87 -2.41 -14.77
CA ASP A 266 -5.24 -3.41 -15.77
C ASP A 266 -4.72 -4.83 -15.47
N ILE A 267 -3.86 -4.98 -14.43
CA ILE A 267 -3.30 -6.27 -14.03
C ILE A 267 -4.18 -6.96 -12.98
N TRP A 268 -4.37 -8.24 -13.16
CA TRP A 268 -4.91 -9.18 -12.18
C TRP A 268 -3.83 -10.18 -11.79
N ALA A 269 -3.68 -10.43 -10.49
CA ALA A 269 -2.65 -11.32 -10.01
C ALA A 269 -3.01 -11.98 -8.68
N SER A 270 -2.37 -13.11 -8.39
CA SER A 270 -2.35 -13.65 -7.03
C SER A 270 -1.41 -12.84 -6.14
N ALA A 271 -1.68 -12.82 -4.84
CA ALA A 271 -0.81 -12.14 -3.88
C ALA A 271 0.61 -12.70 -3.88
N GLN A 272 0.76 -14.00 -4.13
CA GLN A 272 2.06 -14.66 -4.25
C GLN A 272 2.84 -14.15 -5.46
N ASP A 273 2.20 -14.07 -6.61
CA ASP A 273 2.85 -13.61 -7.85
C ASP A 273 3.28 -12.15 -7.75
N ILE A 274 2.46 -11.30 -7.12
CA ILE A 274 2.85 -9.91 -6.82
C ILE A 274 4.09 -9.85 -5.95
N SER A 275 4.15 -10.68 -4.90
CA SER A 275 5.35 -10.76 -4.05
C SER A 275 6.58 -11.24 -4.81
N PHE A 276 6.44 -12.20 -5.72
CA PHE A 276 7.54 -12.66 -6.57
C PHE A 276 8.01 -11.61 -7.55
N TRP A 277 7.06 -10.89 -8.16
CA TRP A 277 7.37 -9.79 -9.04
C TRP A 277 8.18 -8.71 -8.31
N ASP A 278 7.76 -8.35 -7.09
CA ASP A 278 8.44 -7.34 -6.29
C ASP A 278 9.85 -7.77 -5.84
N ILE A 279 10.00 -9.02 -5.45
CA ILE A 279 11.33 -9.60 -5.13
C ILE A 279 12.23 -9.63 -6.39
N GLY A 280 11.66 -9.94 -7.55
CA GLY A 280 12.37 -9.86 -8.83
C GLY A 280 12.86 -8.45 -9.14
N LEU A 281 12.05 -7.45 -8.84
CA LEU A 281 12.45 -6.04 -8.96
C LEU A 281 13.55 -5.67 -7.96
N ALA A 282 13.37 -6.02 -6.68
CA ALA A 282 14.34 -5.75 -5.63
C ALA A 282 15.71 -6.44 -5.89
N GLY A 283 15.65 -7.67 -6.39
CA GLY A 283 16.81 -8.53 -6.68
C GLY A 283 17.52 -8.24 -8.00
N SER A 284 17.26 -7.13 -8.67
CA SER A 284 17.88 -6.77 -9.97
C SER A 284 17.57 -7.75 -11.12
N VAL A 285 16.44 -8.45 -11.06
CA VAL A 285 16.04 -9.38 -12.12
C VAL A 285 15.27 -8.66 -13.22
N LEU A 286 14.42 -7.70 -12.88
CA LEU A 286 13.59 -6.95 -13.81
C LEU A 286 14.26 -5.67 -14.33
N ILE A 287 15.04 -5.01 -13.49
CA ILE A 287 15.90 -3.86 -13.81
C ILE A 287 17.27 -4.18 -13.26
N HIS A 288 18.25 -4.40 -14.14
CA HIS A 288 19.54 -4.97 -13.79
C HIS A 288 20.42 -3.99 -13.00
N GLU A 289 20.48 -2.74 -13.48
CA GLU A 289 21.35 -1.73 -12.89
C GLU A 289 20.70 -1.03 -11.72
N PRO A 290 21.27 -1.08 -10.48
CA PRO A 290 20.73 -0.42 -9.30
C PRO A 290 20.51 1.08 -9.48
N GLU A 291 21.42 1.76 -10.21
CA GLU A 291 21.31 3.19 -10.49
C GLU A 291 20.09 3.53 -11.34
N ASN A 292 19.69 2.64 -12.24
CA ASN A 292 18.51 2.83 -13.06
C ASN A 292 17.24 2.72 -12.21
N ARG A 293 17.19 1.77 -11.28
CA ARG A 293 16.10 1.69 -10.31
C ARG A 293 15.99 2.96 -9.47
N ALA A 294 17.14 3.45 -8.99
CA ALA A 294 17.19 4.66 -8.16
C ALA A 294 16.62 5.90 -8.88
N LYS A 295 16.77 6.01 -10.20
CA LYS A 295 16.24 7.15 -10.97
C LYS A 295 14.72 7.30 -10.84
N VAL A 296 13.98 6.20 -10.68
CA VAL A 296 12.52 6.19 -10.62
C VAL A 296 12.00 6.02 -9.20
N TYR A 297 12.67 5.16 -8.41
CA TYR A 297 12.18 4.72 -7.10
C TYR A 297 12.78 5.46 -5.92
N ALA A 298 13.83 6.26 -6.12
CA ALA A 298 14.34 7.12 -5.06
C ALA A 298 13.42 8.33 -4.85
N PRO A 299 13.22 8.77 -3.62
CA PRO A 299 12.58 10.04 -3.34
C PRO A 299 13.29 11.18 -4.09
N TRP A 300 12.56 12.17 -4.54
CA TRP A 300 13.11 13.31 -5.25
C TRP A 300 12.54 14.61 -4.69
N GLU A 301 13.29 15.69 -4.87
CA GLU A 301 12.95 17.01 -4.36
C GLU A 301 12.31 17.86 -5.45
N LEU A 302 11.19 18.51 -5.12
CA LEU A 302 10.54 19.50 -5.95
C LEU A 302 11.34 20.82 -5.94
N PRO A 303 11.14 21.73 -6.93
CA PRO A 303 11.84 23.01 -6.97
C PRO A 303 11.65 23.90 -5.73
N ASP A 304 10.62 23.66 -4.95
CA ASP A 304 10.32 24.37 -3.69
C ASP A 304 10.92 23.71 -2.44
N GLY A 305 11.71 22.64 -2.62
CA GLY A 305 12.39 21.93 -1.55
C GLY A 305 11.58 20.80 -0.91
N ARG A 306 10.33 20.59 -1.31
CA ARG A 306 9.53 19.44 -0.79
C ARG A 306 10.04 18.13 -1.37
N VAL A 307 10.24 17.14 -0.51
CA VAL A 307 10.58 15.78 -0.92
C VAL A 307 9.30 15.03 -1.27
N VAL A 308 9.28 14.43 -2.46
CA VAL A 308 8.14 13.66 -2.94
C VAL A 308 8.29 12.20 -2.50
N PRO A 309 7.38 11.69 -1.68
CA PRO A 309 7.43 10.32 -1.18
C PRO A 309 6.83 9.29 -2.13
N ALA A 310 6.06 9.72 -3.14
CA ALA A 310 5.37 8.84 -4.08
C ALA A 310 5.96 8.94 -5.47
N VAL A 311 6.36 7.82 -6.06
CA VAL A 311 6.94 7.74 -7.40
C VAL A 311 6.43 6.48 -8.10
N ALA A 312 5.89 6.61 -9.31
CA ALA A 312 5.41 5.48 -10.10
C ALA A 312 4.46 4.53 -9.33
N GLY A 313 3.58 5.10 -8.50
CA GLY A 313 2.67 4.33 -7.64
C GLY A 313 3.25 3.90 -6.30
N TRP A 314 4.56 3.94 -6.12
CA TRP A 314 5.22 3.63 -4.86
C TRP A 314 5.17 4.80 -3.88
N GLN A 315 4.97 4.49 -2.60
CA GLN A 315 5.12 5.42 -1.50
C GLN A 315 6.40 5.07 -0.74
N PHE A 316 7.34 5.99 -0.70
CA PHE A 316 8.58 5.84 0.03
C PHE A 316 8.49 6.62 1.34
N TYR A 317 8.67 5.93 2.44
CA TYR A 317 8.83 6.59 3.72
C TYR A 317 10.30 6.92 3.93
N LYS A 318 10.64 7.92 4.73
CA LYS A 318 12.03 8.31 5.05
C LYS A 318 12.89 7.16 5.58
N HIS A 319 12.36 5.97 5.60
CA HIS A 319 12.90 4.86 6.35
C HIS A 319 13.33 3.70 5.47
N ARG A 320 14.63 3.46 5.46
CA ARG A 320 15.36 2.20 5.25
C ARG A 320 14.69 1.16 4.35
N GLY A 321 14.39 1.51 3.10
CA GLY A 321 13.91 0.52 2.14
C GLY A 321 12.46 0.08 2.31
N LEU A 322 11.67 0.76 3.12
CA LEU A 322 10.23 0.57 3.15
C LEU A 322 9.60 1.20 1.91
N MET A 323 8.86 0.41 1.17
CA MET A 323 8.12 0.83 -0.02
C MET A 323 6.73 0.19 0.01
N ASP A 324 5.70 1.00 -0.12
CA ASP A 324 4.32 0.54 -0.19
C ASP A 324 3.68 0.92 -1.52
N ILE A 325 2.84 0.05 -2.05
CA ILE A 325 1.85 0.40 -3.07
C ILE A 325 0.46 0.01 -2.57
N LYS A 326 -0.48 0.93 -2.71
CA LYS A 326 -1.90 0.68 -2.42
C LYS A 326 -2.67 0.66 -3.72
N GLY A 327 -3.40 -0.40 -3.97
CA GLY A 327 -4.31 -0.53 -5.10
C GLY A 327 -5.75 -0.49 -4.64
N SER A 328 -6.60 0.26 -5.35
CA SER A 328 -8.04 0.24 -5.16
C SER A 328 -8.73 0.31 -6.51
N VAL A 329 -9.71 -0.53 -6.69
CA VAL A 329 -10.67 -0.49 -7.81
C VAL A 329 -12.05 -0.82 -7.26
N PRO A 330 -13.14 -0.54 -7.99
CA PRO A 330 -14.48 -0.86 -7.51
C PRO A 330 -14.57 -2.31 -7.01
N GLY A 331 -14.93 -2.46 -5.73
CA GLY A 331 -15.09 -3.74 -5.05
C GLY A 331 -13.83 -4.41 -4.52
N TYR A 332 -12.63 -3.85 -4.72
CA TYR A 332 -11.39 -4.52 -4.33
C TYR A 332 -10.36 -3.56 -3.74
N SER A 333 -9.50 -4.10 -2.88
CA SER A 333 -8.31 -3.43 -2.38
C SER A 333 -7.09 -4.35 -2.43
N ALA A 334 -5.94 -3.78 -2.77
CA ALA A 334 -4.66 -4.45 -2.81
C ALA A 334 -3.59 -3.64 -2.07
N PHE A 335 -2.64 -4.33 -1.50
CA PHE A 335 -1.52 -3.73 -0.78
C PHE A 335 -0.27 -4.58 -1.01
N LEU A 336 0.80 -3.92 -1.34
CA LEU A 336 2.12 -4.49 -1.46
C LEU A 336 3.07 -3.65 -0.61
N SER A 337 3.74 -4.28 0.31
CA SER A 337 4.77 -3.63 1.12
C SER A 337 6.06 -4.42 1.07
N ARG A 338 7.15 -3.75 0.74
CA ARG A 338 8.49 -4.32 0.74
C ARG A 338 9.33 -3.63 1.81
N PHE A 339 9.96 -4.45 2.62
CA PHE A 339 10.90 -4.02 3.66
C PHE A 339 12.28 -4.54 3.29
N THR A 340 13.21 -3.63 3.08
CA THR A 340 14.59 -3.95 2.73
C THR A 340 15.53 -3.41 3.79
N ASP A 341 16.20 -4.31 4.48
CA ASP A 341 17.33 -4.04 5.36
C ASP A 341 18.59 -4.68 4.75
N ALA A 342 19.77 -4.30 5.23
CA ALA A 342 21.04 -4.91 4.81
C ALA A 342 21.09 -6.44 5.06
N LYS A 343 20.27 -6.94 5.96
CA LYS A 343 20.22 -8.35 6.38
C LYS A 343 18.91 -9.05 6.06
N GLU A 344 17.86 -8.31 5.68
CA GLU A 344 16.52 -8.86 5.55
C GLU A 344 15.74 -8.21 4.40
N LEU A 345 15.10 -9.05 3.60
CA LEU A 345 14.16 -8.64 2.56
C LEU A 345 12.85 -9.36 2.78
N VAL A 346 11.83 -8.63 3.22
CA VAL A 346 10.49 -9.15 3.46
C VAL A 346 9.49 -8.40 2.59
N CYS A 347 8.64 -9.14 1.90
CA CYS A 347 7.51 -8.62 1.15
C CYS A 347 6.20 -9.14 1.75
N VAL A 348 5.26 -8.25 2.00
CA VAL A 348 3.91 -8.58 2.48
C VAL A 348 2.91 -8.07 1.45
N THR A 349 2.13 -8.98 0.88
CA THR A 349 1.06 -8.66 -0.07
C THR A 349 -0.29 -9.08 0.52
N LEU A 350 -1.24 -8.17 0.49
CA LEU A 350 -2.63 -8.37 0.94
C LEU A 350 -3.58 -7.93 -0.17
N MET A 351 -4.51 -8.80 -0.54
CA MET A 351 -5.48 -8.52 -1.60
C MET A 351 -6.86 -9.05 -1.18
N ALA A 352 -7.93 -8.27 -1.42
CA ALA A 352 -9.26 -8.60 -0.94
C ALA A 352 -10.37 -8.08 -1.85
N ASN A 353 -11.58 -8.70 -1.77
CA ASN A 353 -12.80 -8.27 -2.44
C ASN A 353 -13.64 -7.31 -1.58
N LYS A 354 -12.99 -6.27 -1.10
CA LYS A 354 -13.63 -5.13 -0.44
C LYS A 354 -12.90 -3.85 -0.83
N GLU A 355 -13.65 -2.86 -1.26
CA GLU A 355 -13.09 -1.55 -1.64
C GLU A 355 -12.75 -0.70 -0.42
N GLY A 356 -11.76 0.20 -0.57
CA GLY A 356 -11.45 1.22 0.43
C GLY A 356 -10.73 0.71 1.68
N ILE A 357 -10.16 -0.50 1.65
CA ILE A 357 -9.43 -1.07 2.78
C ILE A 357 -7.99 -0.56 2.81
N ASP A 358 -7.59 0.03 3.92
CA ASP A 358 -6.19 0.37 4.20
C ASP A 358 -5.49 -0.74 4.99
N PHE A 359 -4.67 -1.51 4.30
CA PHE A 359 -3.90 -2.61 4.88
C PHE A 359 -2.58 -2.18 5.52
N THR A 360 -2.24 -0.90 5.52
CA THR A 360 -0.91 -0.43 5.92
C THR A 360 -0.50 -0.91 7.32
N ASN A 361 -1.35 -0.69 8.32
CA ASN A 361 -1.04 -1.11 9.68
C ASN A 361 -0.97 -2.63 9.85
N LEU A 362 -1.87 -3.36 9.18
CA LEU A 362 -1.86 -4.82 9.20
C LEU A 362 -0.58 -5.37 8.55
N GLY A 363 -0.22 -4.88 7.36
CA GLY A 363 0.99 -5.30 6.66
C GLY A 363 2.26 -5.04 7.47
N ARG A 364 2.34 -3.91 8.15
CA ARG A 364 3.47 -3.56 9.03
C ARG A 364 3.55 -4.43 10.27
N ARG A 365 2.43 -4.72 10.91
CA ARG A 365 2.40 -5.66 12.05
C ARG A 365 2.84 -7.05 11.63
N ILE A 366 2.44 -7.52 10.45
CA ILE A 366 2.88 -8.80 9.89
C ILE A 366 4.39 -8.77 9.64
N ALA A 367 4.91 -7.72 9.00
CA ALA A 367 6.35 -7.56 8.75
C ALA A 367 7.16 -7.49 10.03
N GLY A 368 6.63 -6.89 11.09
CA GLY A 368 7.24 -6.81 12.41
C GLY A 368 7.58 -8.18 13.03
N ALA A 369 6.88 -9.25 12.62
CA ALA A 369 7.20 -10.61 13.04
C ALA A 369 8.58 -11.09 12.56
N PHE A 370 9.16 -10.45 11.54
CA PHE A 370 10.46 -10.80 10.96
C PHE A 370 11.59 -9.92 11.47
N GLY A 371 11.29 -8.80 12.07
CA GLY A 371 12.26 -7.90 12.67
C GLY A 371 11.60 -6.63 13.18
N ASP A 372 12.03 -6.17 14.34
CA ASP A 372 11.42 -5.02 15.01
C ASP A 372 11.50 -3.74 14.16
N LEU A 373 12.53 -3.61 13.32
CA LEU A 373 12.71 -2.47 12.41
C LEU A 373 11.81 -2.51 11.17
N LEU A 374 11.16 -3.66 10.89
CA LEU A 374 10.32 -3.82 9.71
C LEU A 374 8.86 -3.40 9.95
N SER A 375 8.48 -3.27 11.21
CA SER A 375 7.09 -2.97 11.57
C SER A 375 6.71 -1.54 11.30
N THR A 376 7.66 -0.63 11.21
CA THR A 376 7.36 0.78 11.04
C THR A 376 8.53 1.62 10.54
N ASN A 377 8.26 2.91 10.31
CA ASN A 377 9.20 3.87 9.76
C ASN A 377 10.23 4.39 10.75
N TYR A 378 9.92 4.22 11.99
CA TYR A 378 10.76 4.66 13.09
C TYR A 378 10.82 3.53 14.08
N ASP A 379 11.40 3.42 15.09
CA ASP A 379 11.32 2.30 16.00
C ASP A 379 9.91 2.18 16.64
N ASP A 380 9.17 1.31 16.19
CA ASP A 380 7.82 1.30 16.15
C ASP A 380 7.10 0.17 16.72
N ASN A 381 7.78 -0.63 17.40
CA ASN A 381 7.27 -1.34 18.53
C ASN A 381 6.89 -0.41 19.67
N LYS A 382 7.45 0.80 19.72
CA LYS A 382 7.21 1.78 20.79
C LYS A 382 6.20 2.84 20.42
N LEU A 383 6.17 3.28 19.16
CA LEU A 383 5.33 4.38 18.73
C LEU A 383 4.38 3.95 17.60
N TYR A 384 3.17 4.44 17.65
CA TYR A 384 2.31 4.54 16.48
C TYR A 384 2.58 5.87 15.80
N LEU A 385 2.80 5.85 14.50
CA LEU A 385 3.09 7.02 13.68
C LEU A 385 2.09 7.13 12.55
N PHE A 386 1.61 8.34 12.31
CA PHE A 386 0.67 8.65 11.26
C PHE A 386 1.11 9.91 10.54
N GLU A 387 1.24 9.86 9.23
CA GLU A 387 1.48 11.04 8.40
C GLU A 387 0.16 11.75 8.15
N GLY A 388 0.05 12.98 8.67
CA GLY A 388 -1.12 13.83 8.51
C GLY A 388 -1.17 14.48 7.13
N GLN A 389 -2.38 14.79 6.68
CA GLN A 389 -2.66 15.47 5.41
C GLN A 389 -2.89 16.98 5.59
N LEU A 390 -2.81 17.47 6.82
CA LEU A 390 -3.12 18.83 7.22
C LEU A 390 -1.90 19.47 7.90
N PRO A 391 -1.75 20.81 7.89
CA PRO A 391 -0.74 21.49 8.67
C PRO A 391 -0.80 21.13 10.16
N ALA A 392 0.35 21.17 10.84
CA ALA A 392 0.42 20.77 12.24
C ALA A 392 -0.54 21.54 13.16
N GLU A 393 -0.68 22.85 12.95
CA GLU A 393 -1.58 23.69 13.74
C GLU A 393 -3.05 23.29 13.59
N GLU A 394 -3.52 23.08 12.35
CA GLU A 394 -4.88 22.63 12.07
C GLU A 394 -5.11 21.22 12.63
N THR A 395 -4.12 20.35 12.55
CA THR A 395 -4.18 19.00 13.11
C THR A 395 -4.35 19.01 14.63
N VAL A 396 -3.65 19.91 15.32
CA VAL A 396 -3.81 20.14 16.78
C VAL A 396 -5.23 20.58 17.12
N GLU A 397 -5.77 21.56 16.41
CA GLU A 397 -7.13 22.06 16.64
C GLU A 397 -8.19 20.98 16.42
N ARG A 398 -8.02 20.17 15.39
CA ARG A 398 -8.90 19.04 15.10
C ARG A 398 -8.84 17.96 16.19
N LEU A 399 -7.65 17.65 16.70
CA LEU A 399 -7.48 16.71 17.80
C LEU A 399 -8.17 17.21 19.08
N GLU A 400 -8.02 18.50 19.40
CA GLU A 400 -8.69 19.13 20.54
C GLU A 400 -10.22 19.04 20.39
N LYS A 401 -10.74 19.27 19.19
CA LYS A 401 -12.18 19.16 18.87
C LYS A 401 -12.69 17.71 18.97
N GLU A 402 -11.94 16.73 18.48
CA GLU A 402 -12.29 15.31 18.59
C GLU A 402 -12.31 14.85 20.06
N LEU A 403 -11.35 15.27 20.86
CA LEU A 403 -11.31 15.00 22.29
C LEU A 403 -12.50 15.62 23.04
N ALA A 404 -12.81 16.88 22.73
CA ALA A 404 -13.96 17.58 23.31
C ALA A 404 -15.29 16.90 22.93
N GLY A 405 -15.44 16.52 21.67
CA GLY A 405 -16.65 15.81 21.18
C GLY A 405 -16.88 14.44 21.83
N ARG A 406 -15.84 13.85 22.42
CA ARG A 406 -15.89 12.57 23.13
C ARG A 406 -15.88 12.73 24.66
N GLU A 407 -15.97 13.97 25.14
CA GLU A 407 -15.90 14.30 26.57
C GLU A 407 -14.60 13.79 27.25
N ILE A 408 -13.48 13.76 26.49
CA ILE A 408 -12.17 13.38 27.01
C ILE A 408 -11.41 14.66 27.39
N PRO A 409 -11.12 14.89 28.66
CA PRO A 409 -10.43 16.09 29.09
C PRO A 409 -8.98 16.14 28.63
N VAL A 410 -8.57 17.31 28.13
CA VAL A 410 -7.17 17.65 27.88
C VAL A 410 -6.62 18.23 29.18
N PHE A 411 -5.57 17.62 29.73
CA PHE A 411 -4.94 18.04 30.97
C PHE A 411 -3.82 19.07 30.73
N ALA A 412 -3.10 18.95 29.60
CA ALA A 412 -2.03 19.87 29.23
C ALA A 412 -1.82 19.89 27.72
N LYS A 413 -1.33 21.05 27.25
CA LYS A 413 -0.84 21.28 25.89
C LYS A 413 0.54 21.89 25.99
N PHE A 414 1.53 21.28 25.38
CA PHE A 414 2.90 21.76 25.34
C PHE A 414 3.25 22.13 23.90
N ASP A 415 3.40 23.44 23.66
CA ASP A 415 3.93 23.97 22.41
C ASP A 415 5.45 24.09 22.52
N HIS A 416 6.14 23.06 22.03
CA HIS A 416 7.59 23.01 22.11
C HIS A 416 8.27 24.01 21.15
N ALA A 417 7.63 24.35 20.04
CA ALA A 417 8.16 25.36 19.12
C ALA A 417 8.13 26.74 19.76
N GLN A 418 7.03 27.12 20.44
CA GLN A 418 6.96 28.37 21.19
C GLN A 418 7.95 28.37 22.36
N ASN A 419 8.04 27.26 23.11
CA ASN A 419 9.00 27.16 24.22
C ASN A 419 10.46 27.30 23.75
N ALA A 420 10.80 26.74 22.58
CA ALA A 420 12.12 26.87 21.98
C ALA A 420 12.39 28.33 21.61
N LYS A 421 11.41 29.01 20.98
CA LYS A 421 11.50 30.42 20.62
C LYS A 421 11.72 31.33 21.85
N ASP A 422 11.01 31.04 22.93
CA ASP A 422 11.16 31.78 24.19
C ASP A 422 12.54 31.57 24.82
N ALA A 423 13.17 30.43 24.54
CA ALA A 423 14.55 30.14 24.94
C ALA A 423 15.62 30.62 23.94
N GLY A 424 15.23 31.29 22.86
CA GLY A 424 16.15 31.77 21.81
C GLY A 424 16.64 30.68 20.87
N LEU A 425 15.90 29.58 20.75
CA LEU A 425 16.19 28.45 19.88
C LEU A 425 15.14 28.34 18.77
N GLU A 426 15.51 27.69 17.66
CA GLU A 426 14.58 27.39 16.57
C GLU A 426 14.13 25.94 16.64
N LEU A 427 12.82 25.71 16.57
CA LEU A 427 12.22 24.39 16.46
C LEU A 427 11.01 24.49 15.52
N ARG A 428 10.87 23.53 14.62
CA ARG A 428 9.68 23.43 13.77
C ARG A 428 8.43 23.19 14.61
N PRO A 429 7.23 23.47 14.10
CA PRO A 429 5.97 23.21 14.80
C PRO A 429 6.01 21.84 15.48
N THR A 430 5.88 21.83 16.80
CA THR A 430 5.92 20.62 17.60
C THR A 430 5.07 20.83 18.85
N THR A 431 3.94 20.11 18.93
CA THR A 431 2.98 20.22 20.02
C THR A 431 2.68 18.84 20.60
N VAL A 432 2.59 18.75 21.93
CA VAL A 432 2.13 17.55 22.64
C VAL A 432 0.83 17.85 23.38
N LEU A 433 -0.21 17.06 23.12
CA LEU A 433 -1.44 17.07 23.89
C LEU A 433 -1.43 15.90 24.88
N VAL A 434 -1.72 16.22 26.14
CA VAL A 434 -1.83 15.24 27.25
C VAL A 434 -3.28 15.19 27.69
N PHE A 435 -3.89 14.02 27.63
CA PHE A 435 -5.32 13.85 27.85
C PHE A 435 -5.65 12.47 28.39
N GLY A 436 -6.86 12.26 28.86
CA GLY A 436 -7.30 10.95 29.32
C GLY A 436 -8.59 10.94 30.12
N SER A 437 -9.13 9.75 30.34
CA SER A 437 -10.28 9.53 31.19
C SER A 437 -9.84 8.89 32.51
N PRO A 438 -10.10 9.51 33.66
CA PRO A 438 -9.79 8.92 34.96
C PRO A 438 -10.41 7.53 35.14
N LYS A 439 -11.60 7.28 34.61
CA LYS A 439 -12.28 5.99 34.67
C LYS A 439 -11.51 4.88 33.93
N VAL A 440 -10.83 5.21 32.85
CA VAL A 440 -10.09 4.25 32.04
C VAL A 440 -8.70 4.00 32.61
N GLY A 441 -7.96 5.07 32.93
CA GLY A 441 -6.60 4.96 33.48
C GLY A 441 -6.55 4.31 34.86
N THR A 442 -7.54 4.57 35.70
CA THR A 442 -7.62 3.99 37.05
C THR A 442 -7.65 2.46 37.00
N GLY A 443 -8.32 1.84 36.03
CA GLY A 443 -8.37 0.39 35.90
C GLY A 443 -6.99 -0.26 35.70
N LEU A 444 -6.11 0.38 34.93
CA LEU A 444 -4.72 -0.08 34.78
C LEU A 444 -3.91 0.16 36.04
N MET A 445 -4.03 1.33 36.68
CA MET A 445 -3.32 1.64 37.93
C MET A 445 -3.77 0.79 39.13
N GLN A 446 -4.99 0.26 39.11
CA GLN A 446 -5.44 -0.71 40.11
C GLN A 446 -4.78 -2.08 39.94
N ALA A 447 -4.41 -2.45 38.73
CA ALA A 447 -3.67 -3.67 38.44
C ALA A 447 -2.17 -3.50 38.76
N ASP A 448 -1.57 -2.37 38.37
CA ASP A 448 -0.20 -1.98 38.73
C ASP A 448 -0.11 -0.45 38.81
N GLN A 449 0.17 0.09 40.01
CA GLN A 449 0.26 1.53 40.23
C GLN A 449 1.42 2.18 39.47
N SER A 450 2.50 1.44 39.21
CA SER A 450 3.69 1.99 38.53
C SER A 450 3.45 2.41 37.08
N ILE A 451 2.41 1.85 36.42
CA ILE A 451 1.99 2.30 35.08
C ILE A 451 1.51 3.76 35.05
N SER A 452 1.31 4.36 36.21
CA SER A 452 1.01 5.82 36.33
C SER A 452 2.09 6.70 35.71
N LEU A 453 3.33 6.20 35.53
CA LEU A 453 4.40 6.90 34.82
C LEU A 453 4.08 7.12 33.33
N GLU A 454 3.26 6.24 32.75
CA GLU A 454 2.84 6.28 31.34
C GLU A 454 1.50 7.01 31.12
N LEU A 455 0.82 7.31 32.20
CA LEU A 455 -0.49 7.98 32.18
C LEU A 455 -0.37 9.40 32.74
N PRO A 456 -1.17 10.35 32.25
CA PRO A 456 -2.20 10.25 31.20
C PRO A 456 -1.61 10.06 29.79
N LEU A 457 -2.48 9.66 28.84
CA LEU A 457 -2.08 9.46 27.45
C LEU A 457 -1.63 10.76 26.78
N ARG A 458 -0.79 10.63 25.75
CA ARG A 458 -0.24 11.77 25.02
C ARG A 458 -0.17 11.47 23.52
N ILE A 459 -0.42 12.50 22.70
CA ILE A 459 -0.16 12.52 21.27
C ILE A 459 0.78 13.68 20.98
N SER A 460 1.87 13.40 20.27
CA SER A 460 2.77 14.40 19.72
C SER A 460 2.41 14.67 18.27
N ILE A 461 2.39 15.94 17.88
CA ILE A 461 2.14 16.43 16.53
C ILE A 461 3.31 17.34 16.16
N TRP A 462 3.96 17.06 15.02
CA TRP A 462 5.09 17.89 14.58
C TRP A 462 5.21 17.96 13.07
N GLU A 463 5.92 18.95 12.58
CA GLU A 463 6.35 19.09 11.20
C GLU A 463 7.79 18.61 11.02
N ASP A 464 8.02 17.79 10.00
CA ASP A 464 9.37 17.34 9.68
C ASP A 464 10.13 18.30 8.75
N GLU A 465 11.35 17.94 8.32
CA GLU A 465 12.17 18.76 7.42
C GLU A 465 11.58 18.94 6.03
N ALA A 466 10.69 18.04 5.62
CA ALA A 466 10.02 18.09 4.33
C ALA A 466 8.70 18.88 4.39
N GLY A 467 8.31 19.40 5.58
CA GLY A 467 7.03 20.06 5.80
C GLY A 467 5.86 19.09 5.95
N SER A 468 6.13 17.78 6.09
CA SER A 468 5.08 16.79 6.40
C SER A 468 4.71 16.84 7.87
N THR A 469 3.42 16.80 8.15
CA THR A 469 2.89 16.72 9.52
C THR A 469 2.84 15.26 9.97
N TRP A 470 3.33 15.02 11.17
CA TRP A 470 3.32 13.71 11.81
C TRP A 470 2.58 13.74 13.13
N LEU A 471 1.83 12.65 13.39
CA LEU A 471 1.20 12.39 14.67
C LEU A 471 1.77 11.08 15.25
N ALA A 472 2.07 11.08 16.54
CA ALA A 472 2.58 9.89 17.21
C ALA A 472 2.04 9.73 18.63
N PHE A 473 1.90 8.46 19.05
CA PHE A 473 1.66 8.10 20.43
C PHE A 473 2.39 6.78 20.80
N PRO A 474 2.73 6.57 22.09
CA PRO A 474 3.26 5.29 22.54
C PRO A 474 2.24 4.18 22.34
N ARG A 475 2.63 3.07 21.67
CA ARG A 475 1.75 1.91 21.50
C ARG A 475 1.32 1.35 22.85
N ILE A 476 0.02 1.37 23.08
CA ILE A 476 -0.53 1.02 24.40
C ILE A 476 -0.25 -0.44 24.79
N PRO A 477 -0.39 -1.44 23.90
CA PRO A 477 -0.04 -2.82 24.25
C PRO A 477 1.44 -2.99 24.62
N ARG A 478 2.33 -2.27 23.92
CA ARG A 478 3.77 -2.31 24.19
C ARG A 478 4.12 -1.67 25.53
N MET A 479 3.56 -0.50 25.75
CA MET A 479 3.67 0.20 27.03
C MET A 479 3.17 -0.68 28.19
N ALA A 480 1.98 -1.27 28.02
CA ALA A 480 1.37 -2.13 29.05
C ALA A 480 2.16 -3.43 29.29
N ALA A 481 2.86 -3.96 28.27
CA ALA A 481 3.67 -5.17 28.39
C ALA A 481 4.87 -5.00 29.33
N GLU A 482 5.40 -3.79 29.45
CA GLU A 482 6.49 -3.49 30.41
C GLU A 482 6.03 -3.66 31.89
N TYR A 483 4.72 -3.64 32.11
CA TYR A 483 4.06 -3.83 33.39
C TYR A 483 3.31 -5.18 33.52
N GLY A 484 3.44 -6.07 32.51
CA GLY A 484 2.72 -7.35 32.46
C GLY A 484 1.20 -7.21 32.21
N LEU A 485 0.75 -6.07 31.71
CA LEU A 485 -0.66 -5.72 31.56
C LEU A 485 -1.15 -5.75 30.09
N GLU A 486 -0.37 -6.30 29.15
CA GLU A 486 -0.69 -6.33 27.73
C GLU A 486 -2.04 -7.02 27.39
N LYS A 487 -2.47 -7.95 28.25
CA LYS A 487 -3.75 -8.69 28.12
C LYS A 487 -4.92 -8.02 28.85
N HIS A 488 -4.68 -6.89 29.53
CA HIS A 488 -5.76 -6.21 30.26
C HIS A 488 -6.83 -5.70 29.28
N PRO A 489 -8.13 -5.91 29.53
CA PRO A 489 -9.22 -5.62 28.56
C PRO A 489 -9.30 -4.16 28.07
N VAL A 490 -8.75 -3.23 28.85
CA VAL A 490 -8.73 -1.80 28.54
C VAL A 490 -7.68 -1.46 27.50
N VAL A 491 -6.57 -2.20 27.44
CA VAL A 491 -5.41 -1.92 26.57
C VAL A 491 -5.81 -1.85 25.10
N GLY A 492 -6.52 -2.86 24.60
CA GLY A 492 -6.98 -2.85 23.21
C GLY A 492 -8.01 -1.77 22.90
N LYS A 493 -8.79 -1.33 23.88
CA LYS A 493 -9.75 -0.22 23.70
C LYS A 493 -9.00 1.13 23.61
N MET A 494 -7.98 1.30 24.45
CA MET A 494 -7.14 2.50 24.44
C MET A 494 -6.39 2.62 23.11
N GLU A 495 -5.77 1.54 22.64
CA GLU A 495 -5.05 1.55 21.35
C GLU A 495 -5.96 1.97 20.21
N ARG A 496 -7.13 1.34 20.08
CA ARG A 496 -8.10 1.70 19.02
C ARG A 496 -8.55 3.16 19.10
N LEU A 497 -8.80 3.66 20.32
CA LEU A 497 -9.15 5.06 20.52
C LEU A 497 -8.02 5.99 20.04
N MET A 498 -6.78 5.69 20.38
CA MET A 498 -5.63 6.49 20.00
C MET A 498 -5.42 6.50 18.48
N GLU A 499 -5.52 5.34 17.84
CA GLU A 499 -5.45 5.23 16.38
C GLU A 499 -6.58 6.02 15.69
N GLU A 500 -7.80 5.95 16.22
CA GLU A 500 -8.94 6.68 15.67
C GLU A 500 -8.78 8.19 15.80
N LEU A 501 -8.32 8.66 16.96
CA LEU A 501 -8.06 10.09 17.21
C LEU A 501 -7.01 10.63 16.24
N VAL A 502 -5.91 9.91 16.07
CA VAL A 502 -4.81 10.31 15.18
C VAL A 502 -5.27 10.36 13.72
N ARG A 503 -6.01 9.33 13.26
CA ARG A 503 -6.54 9.33 11.89
C ARG A 503 -7.52 10.46 11.63
N LYS A 504 -8.47 10.69 12.54
CA LYS A 504 -9.45 11.77 12.37
C LYS A 504 -8.85 13.16 12.43
N ALA A 505 -7.87 13.36 13.30
CA ALA A 505 -7.20 14.66 13.40
C ALA A 505 -6.30 14.93 12.19
N GLY A 506 -5.61 13.91 11.67
CA GLY A 506 -4.63 14.06 10.60
C GLY A 506 -5.18 13.90 9.18
N SER A 507 -6.43 13.49 8.98
CA SER A 507 -7.01 13.28 7.65
C SER A 507 -7.95 14.39 7.23
N VAL A 508 -8.06 14.62 5.91
CA VAL A 508 -8.97 15.62 5.33
C VAL A 508 -10.43 15.17 5.40
N TYR A 509 -10.69 13.87 5.57
CA TYR A 509 -12.03 13.25 5.58
C TYR A 509 -12.37 12.66 6.93
#